data_1a1a3ec0c8bf8a730e612ffd71ecf86e
#
_entry.id   1a1a3ec0c8bf8a730e612ffd71ecf86e
#
_cell.length_a   1.000
_cell.length_b   1.000
_cell.length_c   1.000
_cell.angle_alpha   90.00
_cell.angle_beta   90.00
_cell.angle_gamma   90.00
#
_symmetry.space_group_name_H-M   'P 1'
#
loop_
_entity.id
_entity.type
_entity.pdbx_description
1 polymer ?
#
loop_
_entity_poly.entity_id
_entity_poly.type
_entity_poly.pdbx_seq_one_letter_code
_entity_poly.pdbx_strand_id
1 'polypeptide(L)'
;LLEQEGVVFRTNCCVGRDLSPEALAAEFDLAIFCCGAQQPRPMAFAVQAKSGAVYALDYLRASAQALLEKKEPELNAVGKDVVIVGAGDSASDCVSVALRQGCRSITQLIRKPRTASTEKRDHAHEEAEAVFGADIRRYETQIESLSCGTDGAVSAVTLRESGEQLPCDLLLLASGFSGCEAASLGAYEAVRQAGIPVLTAGDMASGASLVVLAIASGKQAAARAD
;
A
#
# COMPACT_ATOMS: atom_id res chain seq x y z
N LEU A 1 1.19 8.82 28.11
CA LEU A 1 1.03 7.59 28.89
C LEU A 1 2.29 6.72 28.80
N LEU A 2 2.71 6.27 27.61
CA LEU A 2 3.89 5.40 27.44
C LEU A 2 5.18 6.03 27.99
N GLU A 3 5.40 7.32 27.75
CA GLU A 3 6.55 8.05 28.34
C GLU A 3 6.52 8.07 29.87
N GLN A 4 5.31 8.19 30.46
CA GLN A 4 5.12 8.11 31.91
C GLN A 4 5.40 6.71 32.49
N GLU A 5 5.30 5.68 31.64
CA GLU A 5 5.65 4.29 31.95
C GLU A 5 7.13 3.97 31.68
N GLY A 6 7.93 4.97 31.29
CA GLY A 6 9.36 4.84 31.08
C GLY A 6 9.78 4.48 29.65
N VAL A 7 8.84 4.48 28.69
CA VAL A 7 9.19 4.26 27.28
C VAL A 7 9.91 5.48 26.71
N VAL A 8 11.08 5.26 26.12
CA VAL A 8 11.88 6.30 25.47
C VAL A 8 11.67 6.24 23.96
N PHE A 9 11.21 7.36 23.35
CA PHE A 9 11.05 7.49 21.92
C PHE A 9 12.30 8.16 21.30
N ARG A 10 12.98 7.47 20.39
CA ARG A 10 14.09 8.02 19.59
C ARG A 10 13.60 8.19 18.14
N THR A 11 13.02 9.34 17.82
CA THR A 11 12.56 9.67 16.46
C THR A 11 13.71 10.07 15.55
N ASN A 12 13.50 10.01 14.22
CA ASN A 12 14.53 10.30 13.21
C ASN A 12 15.81 9.46 13.36
N CYS A 13 15.69 8.27 13.93
CA CYS A 13 16.80 7.35 14.18
C CYS A 13 16.56 6.05 13.42
N CYS A 14 17.40 5.75 12.45
CA CYS A 14 17.34 4.54 11.64
C CYS A 14 18.43 3.56 12.07
N VAL A 15 18.04 2.35 12.46
CA VAL A 15 18.96 1.28 12.80
C VAL A 15 19.76 0.87 11.55
N GLY A 16 21.06 0.76 11.71
CA GLY A 16 22.02 0.50 10.62
C GLY A 16 22.58 1.76 9.96
N ARG A 17 21.95 2.94 10.16
CA ARG A 17 22.47 4.23 9.68
C ARG A 17 22.86 5.16 10.83
N ASP A 18 21.93 5.42 11.74
CA ASP A 18 22.11 6.39 12.84
C ASP A 18 22.43 5.69 14.17
N LEU A 19 22.06 4.42 14.29
CA LEU A 19 22.35 3.54 15.43
C LEU A 19 22.89 2.22 14.91
N SER A 20 24.14 1.89 15.27
CA SER A 20 24.75 0.64 14.81
C SER A 20 24.17 -0.59 15.49
N PRO A 21 24.17 -1.75 14.83
CA PRO A 21 23.76 -3.02 15.44
C PRO A 21 24.54 -3.38 16.70
N GLU A 22 25.84 -3.06 16.74
CA GLU A 22 26.73 -3.31 17.89
C GLU A 22 26.37 -2.42 19.07
N ALA A 23 25.99 -1.14 18.81
CA ALA A 23 25.53 -0.24 19.85
C ALA A 23 24.21 -0.74 20.47
N LEU A 24 23.29 -1.24 19.65
CA LEU A 24 22.06 -1.88 20.15
C LEU A 24 22.38 -3.11 21.01
N ALA A 25 23.27 -3.97 20.55
CA ALA A 25 23.65 -5.18 21.29
C ALA A 25 24.38 -4.87 22.62
N ALA A 26 25.03 -3.72 22.72
CA ALA A 26 25.68 -3.27 23.96
C ALA A 26 24.70 -2.60 24.95
N GLU A 27 23.60 -2.03 24.47
CA GLU A 27 22.64 -1.26 25.29
C GLU A 27 21.42 -2.10 25.72
N PHE A 28 21.01 -3.12 24.91
CA PHE A 28 19.77 -3.86 25.12
C PHE A 28 19.97 -5.38 25.15
N ASP A 29 19.14 -6.07 25.93
CA ASP A 29 19.13 -7.52 26.04
C ASP A 29 18.37 -8.21 24.91
N LEU A 30 17.44 -7.49 24.24
CA LEU A 30 16.59 -8.00 23.16
C LEU A 30 16.12 -6.87 22.25
N ALA A 31 15.95 -7.16 20.97
CA ALA A 31 15.33 -6.24 20.01
C ALA A 31 14.04 -6.82 19.41
N ILE A 32 12.98 -6.00 19.28
CA ILE A 32 11.75 -6.38 18.61
C ILE A 32 11.57 -5.48 17.38
N PHE A 33 11.58 -6.08 16.18
CA PHE A 33 11.38 -5.36 14.95
C PHE A 33 9.90 -5.35 14.55
N CYS A 34 9.33 -4.15 14.39
CA CYS A 34 7.93 -3.90 14.04
C CYS A 34 7.85 -2.98 12.80
N CYS A 35 8.67 -3.21 11.78
CA CYS A 35 8.86 -2.31 10.65
C CYS A 35 7.73 -2.38 9.58
N GLY A 36 6.70 -3.21 9.84
CA GLY A 36 5.56 -3.34 8.93
C GLY A 36 5.86 -4.17 7.68
N ALA A 37 4.95 -4.10 6.70
CA ALA A 37 5.04 -4.77 5.41
C ALA A 37 4.70 -3.74 4.31
N GLN A 38 5.67 -2.97 3.88
CA GLN A 38 5.47 -1.85 2.95
C GLN A 38 6.04 -2.10 1.55
N GLN A 39 6.65 -3.28 1.32
CA GLN A 39 7.14 -3.64 -0.02
C GLN A 39 5.94 -3.93 -0.94
N PRO A 40 5.62 -3.09 -1.93
CA PRO A 40 4.50 -3.34 -2.82
C PRO A 40 4.73 -4.60 -3.65
N ARG A 41 3.66 -5.32 -4.00
CA ARG A 41 3.75 -6.41 -4.97
C ARG A 41 4.00 -5.83 -6.35
N PRO A 42 5.12 -6.19 -7.01
CA PRO A 42 5.43 -5.67 -8.33
C PRO A 42 4.42 -6.18 -9.36
N MET A 43 4.10 -5.32 -10.32
CA MET A 43 3.29 -5.66 -11.49
C MET A 43 4.15 -5.47 -12.74
N ALA A 44 4.47 -6.57 -13.43
CA ALA A 44 5.41 -6.57 -14.55
C ALA A 44 5.02 -5.61 -15.68
N PHE A 45 3.73 -5.46 -15.96
CA PHE A 45 3.23 -4.54 -16.97
C PHE A 45 3.43 -3.06 -16.59
N ALA A 46 3.45 -2.72 -15.30
CA ALA A 46 3.55 -1.32 -14.85
C ALA A 46 4.91 -0.69 -15.13
N VAL A 47 5.95 -1.51 -15.31
CA VAL A 47 7.31 -1.06 -15.63
C VAL A 47 7.42 -0.39 -17.01
N GLN A 48 6.45 -0.61 -17.88
CA GLN A 48 6.43 -0.07 -19.24
C GLN A 48 6.11 1.43 -19.30
N ALA A 49 5.42 1.96 -18.28
CA ALA A 49 5.03 3.36 -18.22
C ALA A 49 6.07 4.21 -17.49
N LYS A 50 6.37 5.40 -18.05
CA LYS A 50 7.19 6.41 -17.37
C LYS A 50 6.40 7.20 -16.32
N SER A 51 5.09 7.35 -16.54
CA SER A 51 4.17 8.03 -15.64
C SER A 51 2.74 7.49 -15.81
N GLY A 52 1.85 7.83 -14.88
CA GLY A 52 0.44 7.43 -14.90
C GLY A 52 0.16 6.06 -14.25
N ALA A 53 1.17 5.24 -13.96
CA ALA A 53 1.02 4.02 -13.17
C ALA A 53 1.66 4.21 -11.79
N VAL A 54 0.87 4.12 -10.71
CA VAL A 54 1.27 4.51 -9.36
C VAL A 54 0.76 3.50 -8.33
N TYR A 55 1.52 3.23 -7.30
CA TYR A 55 1.02 2.43 -6.19
C TYR A 55 -0.04 3.20 -5.37
N ALA A 56 -1.07 2.49 -4.93
CA ALA A 56 -2.19 3.06 -4.21
C ALA A 56 -1.77 3.90 -3.00
N LEU A 57 -0.82 3.42 -2.19
CA LEU A 57 -0.34 4.17 -1.02
C LEU A 57 0.36 5.47 -1.38
N ASP A 58 1.09 5.53 -2.48
CA ASP A 58 1.77 6.77 -2.90
C ASP A 58 0.73 7.82 -3.32
N TYR A 59 -0.31 7.39 -4.06
CA TYR A 59 -1.43 8.26 -4.41
C TYR A 59 -2.19 8.77 -3.19
N LEU A 60 -2.56 7.87 -2.26
CA LEU A 60 -3.29 8.22 -1.04
C LEU A 60 -2.46 9.12 -0.11
N ARG A 61 -1.15 8.83 0.04
CA ARG A 61 -0.22 9.65 0.82
C ARG A 61 -0.07 11.05 0.23
N ALA A 62 0.14 11.15 -1.09
CA ALA A 62 0.25 12.44 -1.77
C ALA A 62 -1.02 13.29 -1.60
N SER A 63 -2.20 12.66 -1.72
CA SER A 63 -3.48 13.34 -1.50
C SER A 63 -3.64 13.81 -0.06
N ALA A 64 -3.36 12.96 0.92
CA ALA A 64 -3.46 13.31 2.34
C ALA A 64 -2.49 14.43 2.73
N GLN A 65 -1.24 14.36 2.27
CA GLN A 65 -0.23 15.37 2.53
C GLN A 65 -0.62 16.72 1.93
N ALA A 66 -1.09 16.75 0.69
CA ALA A 66 -1.54 17.98 0.03
C ALA A 66 -2.69 18.64 0.79
N LEU A 67 -3.66 17.86 1.31
CA LEU A 67 -4.74 18.36 2.16
C LEU A 67 -4.22 18.99 3.46
N LEU A 68 -3.27 18.34 4.14
CA LEU A 68 -2.65 18.87 5.36
C LEU A 68 -1.89 20.18 5.10
N GLU A 69 -1.20 20.26 3.96
CA GLU A 69 -0.44 21.44 3.53
C GLU A 69 -1.30 22.51 2.85
N LYS A 70 -2.60 22.23 2.65
CA LYS A 70 -3.56 23.11 1.94
C LYS A 70 -3.09 23.46 0.52
N LYS A 71 -2.58 22.45 -0.19
CA LYS A 71 -2.10 22.54 -1.58
C LYS A 71 -2.87 21.57 -2.47
N GLU A 72 -2.81 21.80 -3.78
CA GLU A 72 -3.26 20.81 -4.76
C GLU A 72 -2.25 19.66 -4.85
N PRO A 73 -2.70 18.39 -4.86
CA PRO A 73 -1.80 17.26 -5.02
C PRO A 73 -1.25 17.21 -6.45
N GLU A 74 0.06 17.08 -6.60
CA GLU A 74 0.70 16.87 -7.91
C GLU A 74 0.20 15.58 -8.58
N LEU A 75 0.02 14.54 -7.76
CA LEU A 75 -0.57 13.27 -8.18
C LEU A 75 -2.07 13.30 -7.87
N ASN A 76 -2.89 13.55 -8.91
CA ASN A 76 -4.34 13.68 -8.78
C ASN A 76 -5.10 12.97 -9.88
N ALA A 77 -6.41 12.78 -9.68
CA ALA A 77 -7.34 12.13 -10.61
C ALA A 77 -8.25 13.12 -11.37
N VAL A 78 -8.05 14.43 -11.22
CA VAL A 78 -8.93 15.47 -11.82
C VAL A 78 -9.07 15.26 -13.32
N GLY A 79 -10.31 15.02 -13.78
CA GLY A 79 -10.66 14.85 -15.20
C GLY A 79 -10.03 13.62 -15.88
N LYS A 80 -9.48 12.68 -15.12
CA LYS A 80 -8.79 11.49 -15.65
C LYS A 80 -9.70 10.26 -15.68
N ASP A 81 -9.42 9.36 -16.62
CA ASP A 81 -9.92 8.00 -16.62
C ASP A 81 -9.03 7.16 -15.68
N VAL A 82 -9.60 6.68 -14.59
CA VAL A 82 -8.88 5.99 -13.52
C VAL A 82 -9.17 4.49 -13.59
N VAL A 83 -8.11 3.70 -13.64
CA VAL A 83 -8.20 2.24 -13.47
C VAL A 83 -7.53 1.85 -12.15
N ILE A 84 -8.23 1.08 -11.33
CA ILE A 84 -7.77 0.62 -10.01
C ILE A 84 -7.63 -0.90 -10.03
N VAL A 85 -6.46 -1.43 -9.68
CA VAL A 85 -6.22 -2.88 -9.61
C VAL A 85 -6.19 -3.33 -8.16
N GLY A 86 -7.20 -4.10 -7.74
CA GLY A 86 -7.29 -4.63 -6.38
C GLY A 86 -8.72 -4.60 -5.83
N ALA A 87 -8.94 -5.28 -4.71
CA ALA A 87 -10.25 -5.44 -4.06
C ALA A 87 -10.22 -5.21 -2.54
N GLY A 88 -9.12 -4.74 -1.99
CA GLY A 88 -8.97 -4.46 -0.56
C GLY A 88 -9.28 -3.00 -0.21
N ASP A 89 -9.18 -2.68 1.08
CA ASP A 89 -9.49 -1.35 1.62
C ASP A 89 -8.72 -0.23 0.90
N SER A 90 -7.43 -0.44 0.57
CA SER A 90 -6.66 0.56 -0.18
C SER A 90 -7.23 0.85 -1.59
N ALA A 91 -7.88 -0.13 -2.22
CA ALA A 91 -8.57 0.10 -3.51
C ALA A 91 -9.84 0.92 -3.31
N SER A 92 -10.61 0.64 -2.26
CA SER A 92 -11.80 1.43 -1.89
C SER A 92 -11.43 2.87 -1.52
N ASP A 93 -10.34 3.06 -0.78
CA ASP A 93 -9.82 4.40 -0.47
C ASP A 93 -9.43 5.15 -1.73
N CYS A 94 -8.80 4.47 -2.71
CA CYS A 94 -8.49 5.06 -4.02
C CYS A 94 -9.75 5.49 -4.78
N VAL A 95 -10.83 4.69 -4.74
CA VAL A 95 -12.13 5.06 -5.33
C VAL A 95 -12.64 6.35 -4.70
N SER A 96 -12.72 6.41 -3.36
CA SER A 96 -13.19 7.58 -2.63
C SER A 96 -12.38 8.85 -2.92
N VAL A 97 -11.04 8.72 -2.97
CA VAL A 97 -10.17 9.88 -3.24
C VAL A 97 -10.31 10.34 -4.68
N ALA A 98 -10.36 9.41 -5.66
CA ALA A 98 -10.52 9.76 -7.07
C ALA A 98 -11.87 10.45 -7.35
N LEU A 99 -12.95 9.98 -6.71
CA LEU A 99 -14.27 10.64 -6.78
C LEU A 99 -14.22 12.07 -6.27
N ARG A 100 -13.65 12.27 -5.06
CA ARG A 100 -13.53 13.62 -4.45
C ARG A 100 -12.67 14.57 -5.29
N GLN A 101 -11.71 14.05 -6.02
CA GLN A 101 -10.88 14.83 -6.93
C GLN A 101 -11.54 15.11 -8.28
N GLY A 102 -12.71 14.54 -8.57
CA GLY A 102 -13.44 14.79 -9.82
C GLY A 102 -12.86 14.06 -11.01
N CYS A 103 -12.57 12.78 -10.89
CA CYS A 103 -12.18 11.93 -12.02
C CYS A 103 -13.29 11.83 -13.06
N ARG A 104 -12.91 11.58 -14.33
CA ARG A 104 -13.85 11.43 -15.45
C ARG A 104 -14.58 10.08 -15.41
N SER A 105 -13.84 9.02 -15.10
CA SER A 105 -14.37 7.67 -14.93
C SER A 105 -13.54 6.87 -13.95
N ILE A 106 -14.12 5.79 -13.39
CA ILE A 106 -13.40 4.79 -12.60
C ILE A 106 -13.77 3.39 -13.09
N THR A 107 -12.77 2.54 -13.25
CA THR A 107 -12.96 1.09 -13.40
C THR A 107 -12.07 0.37 -12.41
N GLN A 108 -12.66 -0.48 -11.57
CA GLN A 108 -11.91 -1.30 -10.61
C GLN A 108 -11.81 -2.74 -11.11
N LEU A 109 -10.59 -3.23 -11.27
CA LEU A 109 -10.30 -4.57 -11.77
C LEU A 109 -10.00 -5.53 -10.61
N ILE A 110 -10.78 -6.59 -10.49
CA ILE A 110 -10.74 -7.58 -9.42
C ILE A 110 -10.42 -8.95 -10.03
N ARG A 111 -9.26 -9.51 -9.68
CA ARG A 111 -8.83 -10.83 -10.18
C ARG A 111 -9.71 -11.99 -9.70
N LYS A 112 -10.29 -11.87 -8.52
CA LYS A 112 -11.12 -12.92 -7.92
C LYS A 112 -12.52 -12.94 -8.55
N PRO A 113 -13.20 -14.10 -8.55
CA PRO A 113 -14.60 -14.18 -8.99
C PRO A 113 -15.51 -13.37 -8.06
N ARG A 114 -16.68 -13.04 -8.58
CA ARG A 114 -17.74 -12.41 -7.81
C ARG A 114 -18.32 -13.41 -6.81
N THR A 115 -18.12 -13.16 -5.54
CA THR A 115 -18.60 -13.99 -4.43
C THR A 115 -19.15 -13.09 -3.34
N ALA A 116 -19.90 -13.64 -2.38
CA ALA A 116 -20.43 -12.86 -1.25
C ALA A 116 -19.33 -12.08 -0.49
N SER A 117 -18.09 -12.58 -0.45
CA SER A 117 -16.97 -11.89 0.18
C SER A 117 -16.33 -10.81 -0.68
N THR A 118 -16.35 -10.94 -2.01
CA THR A 118 -15.80 -9.96 -2.95
C THR A 118 -16.84 -8.96 -3.43
N GLU A 119 -18.12 -9.29 -3.31
CA GLU A 119 -19.26 -8.43 -3.69
C GLU A 119 -19.59 -7.40 -2.61
N LYS A 120 -19.04 -7.56 -1.41
CA LYS A 120 -19.28 -6.61 -0.32
C LYS A 120 -18.99 -5.20 -0.80
N ARG A 121 -20.01 -4.35 -0.76
CA ARG A 121 -19.90 -2.93 -1.07
C ARG A 121 -19.56 -2.18 0.21
N ASP A 122 -18.76 -1.16 0.04
CA ASP A 122 -18.57 -0.11 1.01
C ASP A 122 -19.12 1.21 0.46
N HIS A 123 -19.08 2.24 1.25
CA HIS A 123 -19.60 3.55 0.90
C HIS A 123 -18.96 4.12 -0.39
N ALA A 124 -17.68 3.84 -0.64
CA ALA A 124 -16.99 4.30 -1.86
C ALA A 124 -17.62 3.75 -3.14
N HIS A 125 -18.02 2.48 -3.13
CA HIS A 125 -18.69 1.86 -4.28
C HIS A 125 -20.12 2.37 -4.47
N GLU A 126 -20.84 2.65 -3.38
CA GLU A 126 -22.17 3.25 -3.43
C GLU A 126 -22.13 4.66 -4.01
N GLU A 127 -21.16 5.48 -3.56
CA GLU A 127 -20.93 6.81 -4.12
C GLU A 127 -20.56 6.76 -5.60
N ALA A 128 -19.65 5.84 -5.99
CA ALA A 128 -19.24 5.69 -7.38
C ALA A 128 -20.41 5.28 -8.27
N GLU A 129 -21.24 4.35 -7.83
CA GLU A 129 -22.43 3.94 -8.58
C GLU A 129 -23.44 5.09 -8.72
N ALA A 130 -23.61 5.90 -7.67
CA ALA A 130 -24.47 7.09 -7.73
C ALA A 130 -23.95 8.14 -8.74
N VAL A 131 -22.63 8.30 -8.86
CA VAL A 131 -22.00 9.26 -9.78
C VAL A 131 -22.01 8.76 -11.21
N PHE A 132 -21.66 7.49 -11.46
CA PHE A 132 -21.44 6.94 -12.79
C PHE A 132 -22.63 6.13 -13.33
N GLY A 133 -23.65 5.86 -12.51
CA GLY A 133 -24.87 5.13 -12.88
C GLY A 133 -24.70 3.62 -13.05
N ALA A 134 -23.52 3.06 -12.70
CA ALA A 134 -23.22 1.64 -12.80
C ALA A 134 -22.15 1.20 -11.78
N ASP A 135 -22.13 -0.10 -11.47
CA ASP A 135 -21.05 -0.70 -10.68
C ASP A 135 -19.72 -0.60 -11.43
N ILE A 136 -18.76 0.05 -10.82
CA ILE A 136 -17.43 0.30 -11.40
C ILE A 136 -16.52 -0.94 -11.40
N ARG A 137 -16.94 -2.04 -10.76
CA ARG A 137 -16.13 -3.24 -10.52
C ARG A 137 -16.28 -4.26 -11.65
N ARG A 138 -15.13 -4.74 -12.14
CA ARG A 138 -15.04 -5.85 -13.09
C ARG A 138 -14.31 -7.02 -12.42
N TYR A 139 -14.99 -8.13 -12.27
CA TYR A 139 -14.48 -9.34 -11.64
C TYR A 139 -13.80 -10.25 -12.66
N GLU A 140 -12.94 -11.16 -12.15
CA GLU A 140 -12.18 -12.14 -12.95
C GLU A 140 -11.38 -11.47 -14.08
N THR A 141 -10.92 -10.23 -13.82
CA THR A 141 -10.31 -9.38 -14.83
C THR A 141 -8.89 -9.00 -14.43
N GLN A 142 -7.96 -9.14 -15.36
CA GLN A 142 -6.55 -8.81 -15.20
C GLN A 142 -6.04 -7.96 -16.37
N ILE A 143 -5.04 -7.12 -16.11
CA ILE A 143 -4.33 -6.38 -17.15
C ILE A 143 -3.31 -7.31 -17.81
N GLU A 144 -3.29 -7.34 -19.13
CA GLU A 144 -2.27 -7.99 -19.94
C GLU A 144 -1.11 -7.03 -20.24
N SER A 145 -1.45 -5.82 -20.71
CA SER A 145 -0.45 -4.83 -21.14
C SER A 145 -0.96 -3.40 -20.95
N LEU A 146 -0.03 -2.45 -21.03
CA LEU A 146 -0.30 -1.01 -21.06
C LEU A 146 -0.03 -0.46 -22.44
N SER A 147 -0.84 0.51 -22.87
CA SER A 147 -0.52 1.43 -23.95
C SER A 147 -0.04 2.76 -23.35
N CYS A 148 1.01 3.31 -23.93
CA CYS A 148 1.56 4.59 -23.49
C CYS A 148 1.55 5.59 -24.64
N GLY A 149 1.35 6.86 -24.31
CA GLY A 149 1.50 7.97 -25.26
C GLY A 149 2.96 8.19 -25.68
N THR A 150 3.18 9.13 -26.56
CA THR A 150 4.54 9.51 -27.04
C THR A 150 5.42 10.07 -25.95
N ASP A 151 4.86 10.60 -24.89
CA ASP A 151 5.51 11.07 -23.66
C ASP A 151 5.86 9.93 -22.68
N GLY A 152 5.34 8.71 -22.94
CA GLY A 152 5.50 7.55 -22.10
C GLY A 152 4.49 7.46 -20.93
N ALA A 153 3.52 8.36 -20.86
CA ALA A 153 2.43 8.27 -19.89
C ALA A 153 1.44 7.17 -20.29
N VAL A 154 0.81 6.52 -19.30
CA VAL A 154 -0.26 5.54 -19.55
C VAL A 154 -1.40 6.23 -20.30
N SER A 155 -1.94 5.57 -21.31
CA SER A 155 -3.09 6.05 -22.09
C SER A 155 -4.23 5.03 -22.16
N ALA A 156 -3.93 3.73 -22.04
CA ALA A 156 -4.93 2.67 -21.95
C ALA A 156 -4.36 1.43 -21.28
N VAL A 157 -5.25 0.56 -20.82
CA VAL A 157 -4.93 -0.81 -20.37
C VAL A 157 -5.64 -1.82 -21.25
N THR A 158 -4.97 -2.92 -21.62
CA THR A 158 -5.56 -4.04 -22.33
C THR A 158 -5.88 -5.16 -21.34
N LEU A 159 -7.11 -5.63 -21.36
CA LEU A 159 -7.59 -6.70 -20.49
C LEU A 159 -7.20 -8.06 -21.09
N ARG A 160 -6.68 -8.96 -20.24
CA ARG A 160 -6.20 -10.28 -20.65
C ARG A 160 -7.31 -11.18 -21.20
N GLU A 161 -8.43 -11.20 -20.51
CA GLU A 161 -9.51 -12.16 -20.77
C GLU A 161 -10.29 -11.83 -22.05
N SER A 162 -10.46 -10.55 -22.37
CA SER A 162 -11.28 -10.09 -23.50
C SER A 162 -10.50 -9.43 -24.62
N GLY A 163 -9.25 -9.01 -24.38
CA GLY A 163 -8.51 -8.13 -25.29
C GLY A 163 -9.08 -6.70 -25.36
N GLU A 164 -10.08 -6.37 -24.54
CA GLU A 164 -10.68 -5.03 -24.49
C GLU A 164 -9.66 -4.00 -24.04
N GLN A 165 -9.63 -2.85 -24.68
CA GLN A 165 -8.85 -1.71 -24.24
C GLN A 165 -9.74 -0.73 -23.49
N LEU A 166 -9.30 -0.38 -22.25
CA LEU A 166 -9.94 0.64 -21.44
C LEU A 166 -9.07 1.90 -21.46
N PRO A 167 -9.66 3.09 -21.67
CA PRO A 167 -8.94 4.34 -21.50
C PRO A 167 -8.43 4.44 -20.05
N CYS A 168 -7.21 4.93 -19.88
CA CYS A 168 -6.56 5.01 -18.58
C CYS A 168 -5.50 6.12 -18.56
N ASP A 169 -5.79 7.22 -17.90
CA ASP A 169 -4.84 8.30 -17.64
C ASP A 169 -4.11 8.12 -16.31
N LEU A 170 -4.72 7.34 -15.39
CA LEU A 170 -4.17 7.05 -14.07
C LEU A 170 -4.48 5.60 -13.66
N LEU A 171 -3.43 4.80 -13.56
CA LEU A 171 -3.50 3.41 -13.11
C LEU A 171 -3.05 3.32 -11.65
N LEU A 172 -3.94 2.94 -10.74
CA LEU A 172 -3.68 2.78 -9.32
C LEU A 172 -3.51 1.30 -8.95
N LEU A 173 -2.33 0.95 -8.45
CA LEU A 173 -1.96 -0.42 -8.12
C LEU A 173 -2.20 -0.70 -6.63
N ALA A 174 -3.34 -1.30 -6.30
CA ALA A 174 -3.74 -1.70 -4.95
C ALA A 174 -3.62 -3.22 -4.75
N SER A 175 -2.54 -3.83 -5.25
CA SER A 175 -2.31 -5.28 -5.28
C SER A 175 -1.81 -5.86 -3.94
N GLY A 176 -1.69 -5.03 -2.89
CA GLY A 176 -1.17 -5.39 -1.58
C GLY A 176 0.37 -5.43 -1.54
N PHE A 177 0.87 -6.01 -0.46
CA PHE A 177 2.30 -6.02 -0.14
C PHE A 177 2.85 -7.44 -0.17
N SER A 178 4.16 -7.56 -0.42
CA SER A 178 4.90 -8.84 -0.40
C SER A 178 5.63 -9.08 0.92
N GLY A 179 5.75 -8.06 1.77
CA GLY A 179 6.45 -8.15 3.05
C GLY A 179 7.13 -6.85 3.45
N CYS A 180 8.14 -6.97 4.30
CA CYS A 180 8.94 -5.86 4.78
C CYS A 180 9.90 -5.35 3.70
N GLU A 181 10.23 -4.06 3.74
CA GLU A 181 11.23 -3.47 2.85
C GLU A 181 12.64 -4.03 3.08
N ALA A 182 13.44 -4.09 2.02
CA ALA A 182 14.79 -4.64 2.05
C ALA A 182 15.71 -3.96 3.09
N ALA A 183 15.59 -2.64 3.27
CA ALA A 183 16.37 -1.90 4.26
C ALA A 183 16.07 -2.35 5.69
N SER A 184 14.80 -2.57 6.03
CA SER A 184 14.37 -3.05 7.35
C SER A 184 14.78 -4.50 7.59
N LEU A 185 14.74 -5.35 6.55
CA LEU A 185 15.25 -6.72 6.63
C LEU A 185 16.78 -6.73 6.82
N GLY A 186 17.51 -5.85 6.14
CA GLY A 186 18.96 -5.69 6.32
C GLY A 186 19.32 -5.27 7.75
N ALA A 187 18.59 -4.32 8.33
CA ALA A 187 18.76 -3.89 9.71
C ALA A 187 18.48 -5.03 10.72
N TYR A 188 17.39 -5.77 10.50
CA TYR A 188 17.05 -6.95 11.31
C TYR A 188 18.18 -7.99 11.29
N GLU A 189 18.68 -8.36 10.11
CA GLU A 189 19.74 -9.35 9.97
C GLU A 189 21.07 -8.86 10.60
N ALA A 190 21.41 -7.58 10.43
CA ALA A 190 22.61 -7.01 11.04
C ALA A 190 22.56 -7.04 12.58
N VAL A 191 21.42 -6.70 13.18
CA VAL A 191 21.24 -6.76 14.64
C VAL A 191 21.29 -8.20 15.13
N ARG A 192 20.70 -9.14 14.41
CA ARG A 192 20.78 -10.58 14.72
C ARG A 192 22.23 -11.09 14.70
N GLN A 193 23.03 -10.64 13.73
CA GLN A 193 24.46 -10.98 13.62
C GLN A 193 25.32 -10.35 14.73
N ALA A 194 24.92 -9.21 15.28
CA ALA A 194 25.57 -8.60 16.42
C ALA A 194 25.39 -9.37 17.75
N GLY A 195 24.60 -10.46 17.74
CA GLY A 195 24.52 -11.43 18.84
C GLY A 195 23.42 -11.16 19.87
N ILE A 196 22.57 -10.16 19.67
CA ILE A 196 21.40 -9.93 20.53
C ILE A 196 20.21 -10.76 20.04
N PRO A 197 19.37 -11.34 20.93
CA PRO A 197 18.11 -11.96 20.55
C PRO A 197 17.19 -10.98 19.80
N VAL A 198 16.59 -11.42 18.70
CA VAL A 198 15.71 -10.58 17.89
C VAL A 198 14.37 -11.28 17.66
N LEU A 199 13.28 -10.55 17.92
CA LEU A 199 11.92 -10.94 17.61
C LEU A 199 11.35 -10.04 16.53
N THR A 200 10.30 -10.52 15.86
CA THR A 200 9.49 -9.70 14.92
C THR A 200 8.05 -9.67 15.39
N ALA A 201 7.36 -8.56 15.16
CA ALA A 201 5.93 -8.43 15.47
C ALA A 201 5.19 -7.57 14.44
N GLY A 202 3.86 -7.59 14.52
CA GLY A 202 3.00 -6.88 13.59
C GLY A 202 3.11 -7.40 12.17
N ASP A 203 2.89 -6.51 11.20
CA ASP A 203 2.89 -6.87 9.79
C ASP A 203 4.26 -7.34 9.27
N MET A 204 5.35 -7.00 9.95
CA MET A 204 6.67 -7.56 9.65
C MET A 204 6.71 -9.07 9.87
N ALA A 205 6.02 -9.58 10.88
CA ALA A 205 5.98 -11.00 11.21
C ALA A 205 4.94 -11.78 10.41
N SER A 206 3.76 -11.19 10.16
CA SER A 206 2.59 -11.90 9.61
C SER A 206 2.13 -11.43 8.23
N GLY A 207 2.78 -10.41 7.66
CA GLY A 207 2.28 -9.69 6.48
C GLY A 207 1.24 -8.63 6.83
N ALA A 208 0.86 -7.83 5.82
CA ALA A 208 -0.11 -6.74 6.00
C ALA A 208 -1.44 -7.25 6.55
N SER A 209 -1.88 -6.68 7.67
CA SER A 209 -3.03 -7.13 8.44
C SER A 209 -3.80 -5.97 9.08
N LEU A 210 -4.91 -6.28 9.77
CA LEU A 210 -5.64 -5.29 10.56
C LEU A 210 -4.82 -4.88 11.80
N VAL A 211 -4.94 -3.61 12.19
CA VAL A 211 -4.22 -3.05 13.36
C VAL A 211 -4.42 -3.86 14.64
N VAL A 212 -5.59 -4.43 14.85
CA VAL A 212 -5.88 -5.28 16.02
C VAL A 212 -5.04 -6.56 16.06
N LEU A 213 -4.73 -7.12 14.88
CA LEU A 213 -3.86 -8.30 14.74
C LEU A 213 -2.39 -7.92 14.96
N ALA A 214 -1.98 -6.76 14.44
CA ALA A 214 -0.63 -6.23 14.68
C ALA A 214 -0.39 -5.96 16.17
N ILE A 215 -1.35 -5.36 16.88
CA ILE A 215 -1.28 -5.16 18.35
C ILE A 215 -1.20 -6.50 19.08
N ALA A 216 -2.03 -7.50 18.71
CA ALA A 216 -2.00 -8.83 19.31
C ALA A 216 -0.63 -9.50 19.11
N SER A 217 -0.05 -9.38 17.90
CA SER A 217 1.29 -9.87 17.59
C SER A 217 2.37 -9.21 18.46
N GLY A 218 2.28 -7.90 18.68
CA GLY A 218 3.19 -7.16 19.58
C GLY A 218 3.11 -7.65 21.02
N LYS A 219 1.90 -7.88 21.55
CA LYS A 219 1.69 -8.46 22.90
C LYS A 219 2.30 -9.87 23.02
N GLN A 220 2.15 -10.70 21.97
CA GLN A 220 2.75 -12.05 21.95
C GLN A 220 4.28 -11.99 21.91
N ALA A 221 4.85 -11.03 21.15
CA ALA A 221 6.30 -10.84 21.12
C ALA A 221 6.83 -10.37 22.48
N ALA A 222 6.14 -9.44 23.16
CA ALA A 222 6.49 -8.99 24.50
C ALA A 222 6.46 -10.15 25.51
N ALA A 223 5.40 -10.97 25.51
CA ALA A 223 5.29 -12.14 26.39
C ALA A 223 6.34 -13.23 26.12
N ARG A 224 7.03 -13.20 24.99
CA ARG A 224 8.18 -14.10 24.68
C ARG A 224 9.52 -13.47 25.05
N ALA A 225 9.54 -12.19 25.32
CA ALA A 225 10.70 -11.43 25.72
C ALA A 225 10.96 -11.52 27.24
N ASP A 226 9.88 -11.74 28.04
CA ASP A 226 9.93 -12.01 29.48
C ASP A 226 10.39 -13.46 29.75
#